data_aea6a2583eea07bff8f0b8b3ba506b93
#
_entry.id   aea6a2583eea07bff8f0b8b3ba506b93
#
_cell.length_a   1.000
_cell.length_b   1.000
_cell.length_c   1.000
_cell.angle_alpha   90.00
_cell.angle_beta   90.00
_cell.angle_gamma   90.00
#
_symmetry.space_group_name_H-M   'P 1'
#
loop_
_entity.id
_entity.type
_entity.pdbx_description
1 polymer ?
#
loop_
_entity_poly.entity_id
_entity_poly.type
_entity_poly.pdbx_seq_one_letter_code
_entity_poly.pdbx_strand_id
1 'polypeptide(L)' 'MKKIDYELIIVLTLVVIFVLGICLDNMLLFILGFIGLIVSTGGLIKKKSDSEEDVD' A
#
# COMPACT_ATOMS: atom_id res chain seq x y z
N MET A 1 -15.13 -6.70 19.69
CA MET A 1 -14.41 -5.73 18.87
C MET A 1 -13.59 -6.41 17.81
N LYS A 2 -13.69 -5.94 16.63
CA LYS A 2 -12.99 -6.56 15.55
C LYS A 2 -11.54 -6.16 15.50
N LYS A 3 -10.75 -7.05 14.96
CA LYS A 3 -9.35 -6.73 14.76
C LYS A 3 -9.21 -5.66 13.69
N ILE A 4 -8.31 -4.75 13.93
CA ILE A 4 -8.05 -3.68 12.97
C ILE A 4 -7.05 -4.18 11.94
N ASP A 5 -7.41 -4.02 10.68
CA ASP A 5 -6.54 -4.44 9.60
C ASP A 5 -5.45 -3.41 9.40
N TYR A 6 -4.27 -3.75 9.87
CA TYR A 6 -3.13 -2.84 9.69
C TYR A 6 -2.87 -2.57 8.23
N GLU A 7 -3.09 -3.59 7.39
CA GLU A 7 -2.89 -3.40 5.96
C GLU A 7 -3.82 -2.34 5.41
N LEU A 8 -5.06 -2.36 5.86
CA LEU A 8 -6.03 -1.37 5.41
C LEU A 8 -5.60 0.02 5.82
N ILE A 9 -5.12 0.15 7.06
CA ILE A 9 -4.68 1.44 7.56
C ILE A 9 -3.49 1.95 6.74
N ILE A 10 -2.55 1.08 6.46
CA ILE A 10 -1.38 1.45 5.69
C ILE A 10 -1.78 1.93 4.29
N VAL A 11 -2.64 1.17 3.64
CA VAL A 11 -3.08 1.54 2.29
C VAL A 11 -3.81 2.87 2.32
N LEU A 12 -4.67 3.05 3.31
CA LEU A 12 -5.41 4.30 3.45
C LEU A 12 -4.46 5.48 3.61
N THR A 13 -3.47 5.30 4.49
CA THR A 13 -2.49 6.36 4.72
C THR A 13 -1.74 6.69 3.43
N LEU A 14 -1.33 5.66 2.71
CA LEU A 14 -0.60 5.88 1.46
C LEU A 14 -1.46 6.60 0.44
N VAL A 15 -2.72 6.24 0.36
CA VAL A 15 -3.63 6.91 -0.57
C VAL A 15 -3.76 8.39 -0.22
N VAL A 16 -3.88 8.67 1.08
CA VAL A 16 -3.98 10.06 1.52
C VAL A 16 -2.73 10.83 1.13
N ILE A 17 -1.57 10.23 1.40
CA ILE A 17 -0.31 10.88 1.04
C ILE A 17 -0.24 11.12 -0.46
N PHE A 18 -0.65 10.14 -1.24
CA PHE A 18 -0.62 10.25 -2.69
C PHE A 18 -1.51 11.41 -3.16
N VAL A 19 -2.72 11.45 -2.64
CA VAL A 19 -3.67 12.50 -3.02
C VAL A 19 -3.15 13.86 -2.60
N LEU A 20 -2.61 13.95 -1.38
CA LEU A 20 -2.05 15.22 -0.91
C LEU A 20 -0.91 15.68 -1.80
N GLY A 21 -0.09 14.74 -2.25
CA GLY A 21 0.99 15.09 -3.15
C GLY A 21 0.48 15.72 -4.42
N ILE A 22 -0.60 15.20 -4.95
CA ILE A 22 -1.18 15.76 -6.16
C ILE A 22 -1.81 17.12 -5.89
N CYS A 23 -2.54 17.22 -4.79
CA CYS A 23 -3.23 18.46 -4.46
C CYS A 23 -2.26 19.59 -4.17
N LEU A 24 -1.20 19.29 -3.46
CA LEU A 24 -0.19 20.28 -3.10
C LEU A 24 0.86 20.46 -4.17
N ASP A 25 0.77 19.67 -5.23
CA ASP A 25 1.76 19.74 -6.29
C ASP A 25 3.15 19.44 -5.73
N ASN A 26 3.22 18.51 -4.82
CA ASN A 26 4.46 18.15 -4.17
C ASN A 26 4.97 16.84 -4.76
N MET A 27 6.03 16.94 -5.54
CA MET A 27 6.57 15.76 -6.20
C MET A 27 7.06 14.72 -5.21
N LEU A 28 7.64 15.19 -4.12
CA LEU A 28 8.16 14.26 -3.13
C LEU A 28 7.05 13.40 -2.53
N LEU A 29 5.96 14.05 -2.14
CA LEU A 29 4.84 13.31 -1.59
C LEU A 29 4.21 12.39 -2.62
N PHE A 30 4.13 12.87 -3.84
CA PHE A 30 3.56 12.08 -4.91
C PHE A 30 4.37 10.80 -5.14
N ILE A 31 5.68 10.96 -5.24
CA ILE A 31 6.56 9.82 -5.46
C ILE A 31 6.51 8.86 -4.28
N LEU A 32 6.55 9.40 -3.07
CA LEU A 32 6.49 8.58 -1.87
C LEU A 32 5.21 7.75 -1.84
N GLY A 33 4.09 8.38 -2.10
CA GLY A 33 2.82 7.67 -2.10
C GLY A 33 2.78 6.60 -3.17
N PHE A 34 3.28 6.93 -4.35
CA PHE A 34 3.27 6.00 -5.46
C PHE A 34 4.11 4.77 -5.15
N ILE A 35 5.34 5.01 -4.71
CA ILE A 35 6.23 3.90 -4.38
C ILE A 35 5.65 3.07 -3.25
N GLY A 36 5.14 3.73 -2.23
CA GLY A 36 4.55 3.01 -1.11
C GLY A 36 3.40 2.12 -1.52
N LEU A 37 2.54 2.63 -2.39
CA LEU A 37 1.41 1.84 -2.86
C LEU A 37 1.87 0.63 -3.66
N ILE A 38 2.86 0.82 -4.51
CA ILE A 38 3.37 -0.28 -5.31
C ILE A 38 3.99 -1.35 -4.42
N VAL A 39 4.80 -0.93 -3.47
CA VAL A 39 5.45 -1.88 -2.57
C VAL A 39 4.41 -2.62 -1.74
N SER A 40 3.43 -1.90 -1.24
CA SER A 40 2.39 -2.52 -0.42
C SER A 40 1.61 -3.55 -1.22
N THR A 41 1.23 -3.19 -2.43
CA THR A 41 0.48 -4.11 -3.27
C THR A 41 1.33 -5.31 -3.66
N GLY A 42 2.56 -5.05 -4.05
CA GLY A 42 3.45 -6.13 -4.44
C GLY A 42 3.71 -7.09 -3.30
N GLY A 43 3.85 -6.57 -2.09
CA GLY A 43 4.06 -7.42 -0.94
C GLY A 43 2.90 -8.35 -0.69
N LEU A 44 1.70 -7.84 -0.83
CA LEU A 44 0.50 -8.65 -0.62
C LEU A 44 0.40 -9.76 -1.66
N ILE A 45 0.66 -9.40 -2.90
CA ILE A 45 0.57 -10.39 -3.98
C ILE A 45 1.62 -11.46 -3.80
N LYS A 46 2.82 -11.05 -3.43
CA LYS A 46 3.90 -12.01 -3.24
C LYS A 46 3.55 -12.99 -2.12
N LYS A 47 2.98 -12.47 -1.05
CA LYS A 47 2.61 -13.32 0.06
C LYS A 47 1.59 -14.35 -0.37
N LYS A 48 0.62 -13.93 -1.14
CA LYS A 48 -0.42 -14.81 -1.60
C LYS A 48 0.15 -15.87 -2.54
N SER A 49 1.04 -15.43 -3.41
CA SER A 49 1.66 -16.35 -4.36
C SER A 49 2.41 -17.46 -3.64
N ASP A 50 3.14 -17.08 -2.61
CA ASP A 50 3.89 -18.05 -1.83
C ASP A 50 2.95 -19.06 -1.20
N SER A 51 1.85 -18.59 -0.67
CA SER A 51 0.89 -19.47 -0.03
C SER A 51 0.34 -20.48 -1.02
N GLU A 52 0.03 -20.02 -2.20
CA GLU A 52 -0.53 -20.89 -3.21
C GLU A 52 0.47 -21.94 -3.66
N GLU A 53 1.70 -21.51 -3.79
CA GLU A 53 2.75 -22.45 -4.19
C GLU A 53 2.91 -23.55 -3.17
N ASP A 54 2.80 -23.18 -1.92
CA ASP A 54 2.92 -24.16 -0.85
C ASP A 54 1.85 -25.23 -0.97
N VAL A 55 0.66 -24.81 -1.30
CA VAL A 55 -0.44 -25.74 -1.44
C VAL A 55 -0.18 -26.73 -2.55
N ASP A 56 0.42 -26.26 -3.59
CA ASP A 56 0.76 -27.11 -4.71
C ASP A 56 1.75 -28.17 -4.28
#